data_f5234248142ec0209182231d0b80c2fc
#
_entry.id   f5234248142ec0209182231d0b80c2fc
#
_cell.length_a   1.000
_cell.length_b   1.000
_cell.length_c   1.000
_cell.angle_alpha   90.00
_cell.angle_beta   90.00
_cell.angle_gamma   90.00
#
_symmetry.space_group_name_H-M   'P 1'
#
loop_
_entity.id
_entity.type
_entity.pdbx_description
1 polymer ?
#
loop_
_entity_poly.entity_id
_entity_poly.type
_entity_poly.pdbx_seq_one_letter_code
_entity_poly.pdbx_strand_id
1 'polypeptide(L)'
;MNQVINAMRKRVCDANQSLQKHGLVKFTWGNVSEVNRELGVIVIKPSGVDYDELTPENMVATDLDGKVLEGDLRPSSDLPTHVQLYKAWPEIASVVHTHSTEAVGWAQAGRDIPFYGTTHADYFYGSIPCARSLTKDEVEVAYEKDTGLVIVEEFERRGLNPVEVPGIVVR
;
A
#
# COMPACT_ATOMS: atom_id res chain seq x y z
N MET A 1 15.72 -13.59 -14.25
CA MET A 1 15.32 -13.16 -12.91
C MET A 1 15.83 -11.76 -12.59
N ASN A 2 17.12 -11.48 -12.54
CA ASN A 2 17.67 -10.16 -12.15
C ASN A 2 17.17 -8.97 -13.01
N GLN A 3 17.02 -9.13 -14.34
CA GLN A 3 16.50 -8.03 -15.19
C GLN A 3 15.06 -7.63 -14.86
N VAL A 4 14.20 -8.59 -14.54
CA VAL A 4 12.81 -8.32 -14.18
C VAL A 4 12.74 -7.62 -12.82
N ILE A 5 13.49 -8.11 -11.81
CA ILE A 5 13.55 -7.48 -10.49
C ILE A 5 14.12 -6.05 -10.58
N ASN A 6 15.15 -5.82 -11.39
CA ASN A 6 15.69 -4.47 -11.59
C ASN A 6 14.67 -3.53 -12.28
N ALA A 7 13.89 -4.04 -13.22
CA ALA A 7 12.80 -3.26 -13.82
C ALA A 7 11.69 -2.93 -12.80
N MET A 8 11.34 -3.87 -11.92
CA MET A 8 10.42 -3.63 -10.80
C MET A 8 10.97 -2.58 -9.83
N ARG A 9 12.24 -2.70 -9.43
CA ARG A 9 12.91 -1.71 -8.55
C ARG A 9 12.83 -0.31 -9.13
N LYS A 10 13.07 -0.17 -10.45
CA LYS A 10 12.96 1.14 -11.11
C LYS A 10 11.54 1.68 -11.04
N ARG A 11 10.52 0.88 -11.40
CA ARG A 11 9.10 1.33 -11.34
C ARG A 11 8.68 1.70 -9.93
N VAL A 12 9.03 0.88 -8.94
CA VAL A 12 8.71 1.12 -7.52
C VAL A 12 9.41 2.39 -7.02
N CYS A 13 10.67 2.61 -7.37
CA CYS A 13 11.40 3.83 -7.04
C CYS A 13 10.71 5.06 -7.65
N ASP A 14 10.48 5.06 -8.96
CA ASP A 14 9.82 6.16 -9.69
C ASP A 14 8.43 6.47 -9.08
N ALA A 15 7.65 5.43 -8.74
CA ALA A 15 6.34 5.58 -8.13
C ALA A 15 6.40 6.19 -6.72
N ASN A 16 7.35 5.76 -5.89
CA ASN A 16 7.55 6.34 -4.56
C ASN A 16 7.95 7.81 -4.64
N GLN A 17 8.87 8.18 -5.52
CA GLN A 17 9.25 9.59 -5.75
C GLN A 17 8.07 10.43 -6.24
N SER A 18 7.16 9.84 -7.03
CA SER A 18 5.94 10.50 -7.48
C SER A 18 4.99 10.84 -6.33
N LEU A 19 4.93 10.04 -5.25
CA LEU A 19 4.11 10.36 -4.08
C LEU A 19 4.50 11.69 -3.44
N GLN A 20 5.81 11.91 -3.27
CA GLN A 20 6.33 13.18 -2.73
C GLN A 20 6.04 14.34 -3.67
N LYS A 21 6.31 14.16 -4.98
CA LYS A 21 6.06 15.16 -6.01
C LYS A 21 4.63 15.67 -6.04
N HIS A 22 3.66 14.77 -5.76
CA HIS A 22 2.23 15.08 -5.76
C HIS A 22 1.69 15.47 -4.36
N GLY A 23 2.56 15.59 -3.35
CA GLY A 23 2.17 15.99 -2.00
C GLY A 23 1.30 14.96 -1.27
N LEU A 24 1.36 13.69 -1.67
CA LEU A 24 0.55 12.61 -1.11
C LEU A 24 1.14 11.98 0.14
N VAL A 25 2.35 12.39 0.53
CA VAL A 25 3.08 11.85 1.68
C VAL A 25 3.67 12.97 2.53
N LYS A 26 3.99 12.65 3.79
CA LYS A 26 4.67 13.51 4.75
C LYS A 26 5.91 12.80 5.25
N PHE A 27 7.02 13.53 5.39
CA PHE A 27 8.31 12.97 5.82
C PHE A 27 8.67 11.74 4.96
N THR A 28 8.98 10.61 5.59
CA THR A 28 9.24 9.32 4.93
C THR A 28 8.04 8.37 4.93
N TRP A 29 6.87 8.85 5.38
CA TRP A 29 5.64 8.06 5.51
C TRP A 29 4.99 7.83 4.16
N GLY A 30 4.44 6.65 4.02
CA GLY A 30 3.87 6.21 2.75
C GLY A 30 4.89 5.49 1.88
N ASN A 31 4.38 4.66 1.00
CA ASN A 31 5.21 3.83 0.13
C ASN A 31 4.39 3.20 -0.99
N VAL A 32 5.10 2.70 -1.98
CA VAL A 32 4.57 1.87 -3.06
C VAL A 32 5.31 0.55 -3.06
N SER A 33 4.59 -0.52 -3.33
CA SER A 33 5.16 -1.82 -3.66
C SER A 33 4.57 -2.40 -4.94
N GLU A 34 5.29 -3.33 -5.54
CA GLU A 34 4.86 -4.11 -6.70
C GLU A 34 5.12 -5.60 -6.42
N VAL A 35 4.18 -6.47 -6.83
CA VAL A 35 4.33 -7.92 -6.71
C VAL A 35 4.49 -8.56 -8.10
N ASN A 36 5.42 -9.51 -8.21
CA ASN A 36 5.51 -10.44 -9.31
C ASN A 36 5.28 -11.85 -8.76
N ARG A 37 4.11 -12.42 -9.02
CA ARG A 37 3.71 -13.73 -8.49
C ARG A 37 4.41 -14.90 -9.16
N GLU A 38 4.78 -14.77 -10.43
CA GLU A 38 5.52 -15.80 -11.15
C GLU A 38 6.92 -16.00 -10.56
N LEU A 39 7.57 -14.91 -10.16
CA LEU A 39 8.87 -14.93 -9.50
C LEU A 39 8.78 -15.11 -7.98
N GLY A 40 7.59 -14.97 -7.39
CA GLY A 40 7.40 -15.00 -5.95
C GLY A 40 8.06 -13.82 -5.23
N VAL A 41 8.08 -12.62 -5.83
CA VAL A 41 8.83 -11.45 -5.34
C VAL A 41 7.92 -10.25 -5.15
N ILE A 42 8.09 -9.54 -4.03
CA ILE A 42 7.57 -8.20 -3.78
C ILE A 42 8.77 -7.24 -3.72
N VAL A 43 8.64 -6.10 -4.40
CA VAL A 43 9.60 -4.98 -4.27
C VAL A 43 8.92 -3.82 -3.60
N ILE A 44 9.57 -3.24 -2.58
CA ILE A 44 9.02 -2.16 -1.76
C ILE A 44 10.08 -1.11 -1.40
N LYS A 45 9.63 0.10 -1.06
CA LYS A 45 10.47 1.17 -0.50
C LYS A 45 11.17 0.71 0.79
N PRO A 46 12.46 1.05 0.99
CA PRO A 46 13.13 0.87 2.28
C PRO A 46 12.53 1.76 3.36
N SER A 47 12.56 1.29 4.61
CA SER A 47 12.09 2.03 5.78
C SER A 47 13.01 3.20 6.10
N GLY A 48 12.44 4.37 6.36
CA GLY A 48 13.15 5.54 6.88
C GLY A 48 14.09 6.26 5.90
N VAL A 49 14.10 5.86 4.61
CA VAL A 49 14.89 6.53 3.57
C VAL A 49 14.07 7.66 2.95
N ASP A 50 14.65 8.86 2.86
CA ASP A 50 14.00 10.02 2.24
C ASP A 50 13.74 9.78 0.75
N TYR A 51 12.65 10.38 0.23
CA TYR A 51 12.26 10.16 -1.17
C TYR A 51 13.31 10.66 -2.18
N ASP A 52 14.04 11.73 -1.84
CA ASP A 52 15.11 12.29 -2.68
C ASP A 52 16.37 11.41 -2.69
N GLU A 53 16.51 10.50 -1.72
CA GLU A 53 17.61 9.56 -1.61
C GLU A 53 17.26 8.17 -2.20
N LEU A 54 16.02 7.98 -2.67
CA LEU A 54 15.61 6.71 -3.26
C LEU A 54 16.28 6.50 -4.62
N THR A 55 16.83 5.32 -4.77
CA THR A 55 17.36 4.80 -6.03
C THR A 55 16.81 3.40 -6.30
N PRO A 56 16.78 2.93 -7.55
CA PRO A 56 16.35 1.56 -7.84
C PRO A 56 17.13 0.51 -7.06
N GLU A 57 18.41 0.76 -6.78
CA GLU A 57 19.32 -0.17 -6.10
C GLU A 57 18.96 -0.33 -4.63
N ASN A 58 18.41 0.71 -3.99
CA ASN A 58 18.03 0.64 -2.58
C ASN A 58 16.59 0.15 -2.34
N MET A 59 15.80 -0.13 -3.40
CA MET A 59 14.53 -0.81 -3.25
C MET A 59 14.73 -2.24 -2.75
N VAL A 60 13.95 -2.63 -1.74
CA VAL A 60 14.07 -3.94 -1.08
C VAL A 60 13.23 -4.98 -1.80
N ALA A 61 13.86 -6.12 -2.13
CA ALA A 61 13.17 -7.29 -2.68
C ALA A 61 12.93 -8.33 -1.57
N THR A 62 11.68 -8.79 -1.46
CA THR A 62 11.26 -9.81 -0.50
C THR A 62 10.54 -10.95 -1.20
N ASP A 63 10.38 -12.10 -0.53
CA ASP A 63 9.42 -13.11 -0.95
C ASP A 63 7.96 -12.68 -0.65
N LEU A 64 7.00 -13.54 -1.00
CA LEU A 64 5.57 -13.26 -0.80
C LEU A 64 5.14 -13.27 0.68
N ASP A 65 6.00 -13.71 1.59
CA ASP A 65 5.78 -13.67 3.04
C ASP A 65 6.51 -12.50 3.72
N GLY A 66 7.22 -11.67 2.92
CA GLY A 66 7.92 -10.48 3.40
C GLY A 66 9.35 -10.72 3.89
N LYS A 67 9.92 -11.91 3.67
CA LYS A 67 11.32 -12.19 3.99
C LYS A 67 12.23 -11.56 2.94
N VAL A 68 13.21 -10.78 3.38
CA VAL A 68 14.19 -10.12 2.49
C VAL A 68 14.99 -11.16 1.71
N LEU A 69 15.03 -11.01 0.39
CA LEU A 69 15.78 -11.85 -0.54
C LEU A 69 17.09 -11.21 -0.97
N GLU A 70 17.07 -9.89 -1.15
CA GLU A 70 18.24 -9.11 -1.60
C GLU A 70 18.23 -7.72 -0.97
N GLY A 71 19.44 -7.23 -0.62
CA GLY A 71 19.69 -5.90 -0.07
C GLY A 71 19.92 -5.92 1.43
N ASP A 72 20.59 -4.86 1.92
CA ASP A 72 20.96 -4.70 3.33
C ASP A 72 19.98 -3.80 4.09
N LEU A 73 19.06 -3.15 3.37
CA LEU A 73 18.08 -2.23 3.96
C LEU A 73 16.85 -2.99 4.45
N ARG A 74 16.26 -2.47 5.52
CA ARG A 74 15.00 -2.98 6.04
C ARG A 74 13.85 -2.50 5.13
N PRO A 75 12.92 -3.37 4.73
CA PRO A 75 11.73 -2.96 3.98
C PRO A 75 10.87 -2.00 4.82
N SER A 76 9.97 -1.26 4.16
CA SER A 76 8.96 -0.46 4.86
C SER A 76 8.25 -1.26 5.94
N SER A 77 7.95 -0.63 7.08
CA SER A 77 7.15 -1.23 8.16
C SER A 77 5.78 -1.69 7.68
N ASP A 78 5.23 -1.06 6.63
CA ASP A 78 3.93 -1.39 6.06
C ASP A 78 3.92 -2.66 5.19
N LEU A 79 5.08 -3.28 4.95
CA LEU A 79 5.15 -4.50 4.15
C LEU A 79 4.17 -5.59 4.60
N PRO A 80 3.97 -5.87 5.91
CA PRO A 80 2.98 -6.85 6.34
C PRO A 80 1.56 -6.53 5.89
N THR A 81 1.16 -5.25 5.87
CA THR A 81 -0.12 -4.80 5.30
C THR A 81 -0.22 -5.18 3.83
N HIS A 82 0.78 -4.80 3.02
CA HIS A 82 0.81 -5.09 1.58
C HIS A 82 0.76 -6.59 1.29
N VAL A 83 1.46 -7.39 2.08
CA VAL A 83 1.45 -8.87 1.98
C VAL A 83 0.04 -9.43 2.15
N GLN A 84 -0.74 -8.94 3.14
CA GLN A 84 -2.12 -9.40 3.34
C GLN A 84 -3.00 -9.07 2.12
N LEU A 85 -2.87 -7.87 1.55
CA LEU A 85 -3.63 -7.46 0.37
C LEU A 85 -3.26 -8.29 -0.86
N TYR A 86 -1.97 -8.58 -1.08
CA TYR A 86 -1.53 -9.45 -2.17
C TYR A 86 -1.98 -10.90 -2.03
N LYS A 87 -2.13 -11.39 -0.79
CA LYS A 87 -2.65 -12.74 -0.50
C LYS A 87 -4.15 -12.82 -0.72
N ALA A 88 -4.89 -11.78 -0.33
CA ALA A 88 -6.34 -11.74 -0.47
C ALA A 88 -6.78 -11.53 -1.93
N TRP A 89 -6.03 -10.72 -2.70
CA TRP A 89 -6.44 -10.28 -4.02
C TRP A 89 -5.38 -10.58 -5.09
N PRO A 90 -5.48 -11.75 -5.76
CA PRO A 90 -4.52 -12.14 -6.79
C PRO A 90 -4.52 -11.23 -8.02
N GLU A 91 -5.59 -10.48 -8.26
CA GLU A 91 -5.75 -9.56 -9.38
C GLU A 91 -4.99 -8.24 -9.23
N ILE A 92 -4.62 -7.82 -8.00
CA ILE A 92 -3.84 -6.59 -7.82
C ILE A 92 -2.35 -6.85 -8.01
N ALA A 93 -1.66 -5.92 -8.65
CA ALA A 93 -0.21 -5.99 -8.92
C ALA A 93 0.62 -5.01 -8.09
N SER A 94 -0.01 -4.00 -7.51
CA SER A 94 0.65 -2.96 -6.71
C SER A 94 -0.24 -2.49 -5.57
N VAL A 95 0.40 -2.00 -4.51
CA VAL A 95 -0.25 -1.34 -3.37
C VAL A 95 0.43 0.00 -3.13
N VAL A 96 -0.37 1.03 -2.89
CA VAL A 96 0.08 2.39 -2.61
C VAL A 96 -0.48 2.81 -1.25
N HIS A 97 0.41 3.14 -0.33
CA HIS A 97 0.07 3.74 0.97
C HIS A 97 0.41 5.22 0.96
N THR A 98 -0.54 6.06 1.33
CA THR A 98 -0.36 7.51 1.38
C THR A 98 -0.82 8.11 2.70
N HIS A 99 -0.36 9.33 2.97
CA HIS A 99 -0.83 10.20 4.04
C HIS A 99 -1.39 11.52 3.47
N SER A 100 -2.20 11.41 2.40
CA SER A 100 -2.91 12.55 1.82
C SER A 100 -3.77 13.24 2.89
N THR A 101 -3.60 14.54 3.07
CA THR A 101 -4.25 15.31 4.14
C THR A 101 -5.77 15.19 4.07
N GLU A 102 -6.33 15.23 2.87
CA GLU A 102 -7.76 15.14 2.64
C GLU A 102 -8.29 13.75 2.97
N ALA A 103 -7.62 12.70 2.51
CA ALA A 103 -8.01 11.31 2.79
C ALA A 103 -7.88 10.98 4.28
N VAL A 104 -6.82 11.44 4.95
CA VAL A 104 -6.63 11.31 6.41
C VAL A 104 -7.77 11.99 7.17
N GLY A 105 -8.25 13.16 6.71
CA GLY A 105 -9.40 13.82 7.32
C GLY A 105 -10.67 12.95 7.31
N TRP A 106 -10.95 12.27 6.22
CA TRP A 106 -12.07 11.31 6.12
C TRP A 106 -11.85 10.10 7.02
N ALA A 107 -10.63 9.54 7.00
CA ALA A 107 -10.26 8.41 7.86
C ALA A 107 -10.47 8.72 9.35
N GLN A 108 -9.96 9.86 9.82
CA GLN A 108 -10.11 10.29 11.22
C GLN A 108 -11.56 10.60 11.60
N ALA A 109 -12.38 11.06 10.64
CA ALA A 109 -13.81 11.23 10.83
C ALA A 109 -14.59 9.90 10.87
N GLY A 110 -13.95 8.77 10.53
CA GLY A 110 -14.59 7.46 10.44
C GLY A 110 -15.67 7.41 9.35
N ARG A 111 -15.44 8.07 8.22
CA ARG A 111 -16.43 8.22 7.15
C ARG A 111 -15.85 7.81 5.80
N ASP A 112 -16.69 7.16 5.01
CA ASP A 112 -16.40 6.92 3.60
C ASP A 112 -16.22 8.24 2.85
N ILE A 113 -15.41 8.22 1.78
CA ILE A 113 -15.33 9.34 0.84
C ILE A 113 -16.43 9.14 -0.20
N PRO A 114 -17.51 9.95 -0.19
CA PRO A 114 -18.63 9.79 -1.12
C PRO A 114 -18.25 10.28 -2.53
N PHE A 115 -18.91 9.71 -3.52
CA PHE A 115 -18.74 10.09 -4.93
C PHE A 115 -19.57 11.35 -5.24
N TYR A 116 -18.94 12.50 -5.22
CA TYR A 116 -19.63 13.77 -5.51
C TYR A 116 -19.54 14.21 -6.96
N GLY A 117 -18.70 13.60 -7.77
CA GLY A 117 -18.49 14.07 -9.14
C GLY A 117 -17.88 13.04 -10.08
N THR A 118 -17.82 13.41 -11.35
CA THR A 118 -17.37 12.55 -12.44
C THR A 118 -15.90 12.13 -12.29
N THR A 119 -15.01 13.03 -11.85
CA THR A 119 -13.59 12.71 -11.65
C THR A 119 -13.40 11.56 -10.65
N HIS A 120 -14.22 11.49 -9.61
CA HIS A 120 -14.22 10.34 -8.71
C HIS A 120 -14.72 9.08 -9.42
N ALA A 121 -15.82 9.20 -10.16
CA ALA A 121 -16.45 8.08 -10.86
C ALA A 121 -15.60 7.49 -12.00
N ASP A 122 -14.63 8.25 -12.52
CA ASP A 122 -13.68 7.75 -13.52
C ASP A 122 -12.72 6.67 -12.96
N TYR A 123 -12.55 6.63 -11.62
CA TYR A 123 -11.58 5.74 -10.97
C TYR A 123 -12.20 4.79 -9.96
N PHE A 124 -13.36 5.10 -9.41
CA PHE A 124 -13.99 4.34 -8.32
C PHE A 124 -15.46 4.08 -8.61
N TYR A 125 -15.86 2.81 -8.56
CA TYR A 125 -17.26 2.43 -8.65
C TYR A 125 -17.96 2.57 -7.28
N GLY A 126 -18.42 3.76 -6.97
CA GLY A 126 -19.06 4.10 -5.70
C GLY A 126 -18.17 4.87 -4.73
N SER A 127 -18.49 4.85 -3.46
CA SER A 127 -17.71 5.53 -2.42
C SER A 127 -16.42 4.77 -2.09
N ILE A 128 -15.36 5.50 -1.73
CA ILE A 128 -14.17 4.90 -1.13
C ILE A 128 -14.50 4.55 0.32
N PRO A 129 -14.43 3.27 0.73
CA PRO A 129 -14.81 2.85 2.07
C PRO A 129 -13.84 3.36 3.14
N CYS A 130 -14.34 3.52 4.38
CA CYS A 130 -13.53 3.73 5.57
C CYS A 130 -13.54 2.43 6.39
N ALA A 131 -12.36 1.89 6.65
CA ALA A 131 -12.22 0.72 7.50
C ALA A 131 -12.61 1.03 8.95
N ARG A 132 -13.02 0.01 9.70
CA ARG A 132 -13.20 0.13 11.14
C ARG A 132 -11.88 0.46 11.84
N SER A 133 -11.95 0.99 13.05
CA SER A 133 -10.78 1.07 13.91
C SER A 133 -10.25 -0.32 14.26
N LEU A 134 -8.93 -0.42 14.40
CA LEU A 134 -8.31 -1.60 14.99
C LEU A 134 -8.71 -1.71 16.46
N THR A 135 -8.81 -2.94 16.95
CA THR A 135 -8.96 -3.22 18.37
C THR A 135 -7.62 -3.00 19.10
N LYS A 136 -7.67 -2.96 20.43
CA LYS A 136 -6.44 -2.82 21.23
C LYS A 136 -5.46 -3.96 20.96
N ASP A 137 -5.94 -5.19 20.89
CA ASP A 137 -5.11 -6.36 20.67
C ASP A 137 -4.45 -6.33 19.29
N GLU A 138 -5.18 -5.93 18.23
CA GLU A 138 -4.64 -5.75 16.87
C GLU A 138 -3.53 -4.70 16.83
N VAL A 139 -3.68 -3.61 17.60
CA VAL A 139 -2.64 -2.57 17.67
C VAL A 139 -1.41 -3.05 18.45
N GLU A 140 -1.58 -3.80 19.54
CA GLU A 140 -0.48 -4.18 20.43
C GLU A 140 0.31 -5.40 19.91
N VAL A 141 -0.31 -6.28 19.11
CA VAL A 141 0.29 -7.58 18.71
C VAL A 141 0.92 -7.53 17.32
N ALA A 142 0.19 -7.03 16.31
CA ALA A 142 0.66 -7.12 14.93
C ALA A 142 0.06 -5.99 14.06
N TYR A 143 0.21 -4.75 14.49
CA TYR A 143 -0.43 -3.55 13.94
C TYR A 143 -0.49 -3.50 12.42
N GLU A 144 0.65 -3.62 11.73
CA GLU A 144 0.68 -3.49 10.28
C GLU A 144 0.01 -4.68 9.57
N LYS A 145 0.18 -5.90 10.10
CA LYS A 145 -0.49 -7.09 9.56
C LYS A 145 -1.99 -6.98 9.74
N ASP A 146 -2.43 -6.62 10.93
CA ASP A 146 -3.85 -6.54 11.27
C ASP A 146 -4.54 -5.38 10.56
N THR A 147 -3.82 -4.29 10.26
CA THR A 147 -4.29 -3.26 9.33
C THR A 147 -4.66 -3.86 7.97
N GLY A 148 -3.80 -4.71 7.41
CA GLY A 148 -4.10 -5.40 6.15
C GLY A 148 -5.33 -6.31 6.25
N LEU A 149 -5.47 -7.05 7.34
CA LEU A 149 -6.63 -7.93 7.56
C LEU A 149 -7.93 -7.13 7.73
N VAL A 150 -7.91 -6.01 8.43
CA VAL A 150 -9.08 -5.11 8.58
C VAL A 150 -9.52 -4.51 7.24
N ILE A 151 -8.56 -4.19 6.36
CA ILE A 151 -8.87 -3.75 5.00
C ILE A 151 -9.60 -4.88 4.22
N VAL A 152 -9.08 -6.10 4.25
CA VAL A 152 -9.69 -7.26 3.59
C VAL A 152 -11.10 -7.52 4.14
N GLU A 153 -11.25 -7.54 5.47
CA GLU A 153 -12.55 -7.69 6.16
C GLU A 153 -13.58 -6.66 5.67
N GLU A 154 -13.18 -5.40 5.52
CA GLU A 154 -14.10 -4.34 5.10
C GLU A 154 -14.58 -4.54 3.66
N PHE A 155 -13.71 -4.96 2.75
CA PHE A 155 -14.07 -5.29 1.38
C PHE A 155 -15.02 -6.49 1.31
N GLU A 156 -14.71 -7.57 2.04
CA GLU A 156 -15.56 -8.76 2.12
C GLU A 156 -16.94 -8.44 2.71
N ARG A 157 -16.96 -7.71 3.83
CA ARG A 157 -18.20 -7.32 4.51
C ARG A 157 -19.15 -6.50 3.62
N ARG A 158 -18.59 -5.68 2.74
CA ARG A 158 -19.35 -4.83 1.81
C ARG A 158 -19.58 -5.47 0.45
N GLY A 159 -18.96 -6.60 0.15
CA GLY A 159 -19.00 -7.24 -1.17
C GLY A 159 -18.35 -6.38 -2.26
N LEU A 160 -17.27 -5.66 -1.91
CA LEU A 160 -16.55 -4.78 -2.83
C LEU A 160 -15.47 -5.53 -3.61
N ASN A 161 -15.30 -5.12 -4.87
CA ASN A 161 -14.22 -5.61 -5.72
C ASN A 161 -13.05 -4.59 -5.71
N PRO A 162 -11.82 -4.99 -5.34
CA PRO A 162 -10.67 -4.08 -5.27
C PRO A 162 -10.23 -3.53 -6.64
N VAL A 163 -10.67 -4.14 -7.75
CA VAL A 163 -10.43 -3.59 -9.09
C VAL A 163 -11.40 -2.46 -9.43
N GLU A 164 -12.64 -2.54 -8.93
CA GLU A 164 -13.69 -1.53 -9.16
C GLU A 164 -13.60 -0.38 -8.16
N VAL A 165 -13.20 -0.69 -6.92
CA VAL A 165 -12.98 0.28 -5.84
C VAL A 165 -11.52 0.14 -5.35
N PRO A 166 -10.54 0.67 -6.10
CA PRO A 166 -9.11 0.46 -5.80
C PRO A 166 -8.60 1.39 -4.68
N GLY A 167 -9.36 1.56 -3.62
CA GLY A 167 -8.97 2.42 -2.50
C GLY A 167 -9.81 2.24 -1.26
N ILE A 168 -9.21 2.54 -0.12
CA ILE A 168 -9.82 2.53 1.21
C ILE A 168 -9.10 3.55 2.09
N VAL A 169 -9.80 4.17 3.02
CA VAL A 169 -9.19 4.97 4.08
C VAL A 169 -9.19 4.18 5.38
N VAL A 170 -8.08 4.25 6.12
CA VAL A 170 -7.84 3.50 7.36
C VAL A 170 -7.61 4.49 8.49
N ARG A 171 -8.21 4.24 9.68
CA ARG A 171 -8.13 5.10 10.85
C ARG A 171 -7.49 4.42 12.05
#